data_a0bf7fa8a0dfc208d77ffd061cd00c9e
#
_entry.id   a0bf7fa8a0dfc208d77ffd061cd00c9e
#
_cell.length_a   1.000
_cell.length_b   1.000
_cell.length_c   1.000
_cell.angle_alpha   90.00
_cell.angle_beta   90.00
_cell.angle_gamma   90.00
#
_symmetry.space_group_name_H-M   'P 1'
#
loop_
_entity.id
_entity.type
_entity.pdbx_description
1 polymer ?
#
loop_
_entity_poly.entity_id
_entity_poly.type
_entity_poly.pdbx_seq_one_letter_code
_entity_poly.pdbx_strand_id
1 'polypeptide(L)'
;ERYLPAGKLFDENLSPVSGAPLTGAVSAVFGRQLTRSDILQFLSEAKEKGLRTEMLRPFTESGVSCAVFLHDRFDASFSHELKFRDSSVDALHVARLPDPRKPGVIVMDMDMTCVRCECIDEMAKLAGIGKEVSDVTAQAMNGKMPFQESFRRRIALFKGKSEKVMDTVEEK
;
A
#
# COMPACT_ATOMS: atom_id res chain seq x y z
N GLU A 1 -16.56 -18.16 -6.98
CA GLU A 1 -15.20 -18.56 -7.37
C GLU A 1 -14.25 -17.41 -7.05
N ARG A 2 -13.18 -17.70 -6.32
CA ARG A 2 -12.20 -16.70 -5.90
C ARG A 2 -11.18 -16.48 -7.00
N TYR A 3 -10.88 -15.23 -7.26
CA TYR A 3 -9.78 -14.84 -8.14
C TYR A 3 -8.46 -15.01 -7.34
N LEU A 4 -8.03 -16.25 -7.20
CA LEU A 4 -6.68 -16.57 -6.72
C LEU A 4 -5.92 -17.14 -7.91
N PRO A 5 -4.67 -16.76 -8.11
CA PRO A 5 -3.84 -17.37 -9.16
C PRO A 5 -3.78 -18.88 -8.89
N ALA A 6 -3.97 -19.69 -9.93
CA ALA A 6 -3.83 -21.12 -9.84
C ALA A 6 -2.37 -21.46 -9.44
N GLY A 7 -2.19 -22.12 -8.32
CA GLY A 7 -0.87 -22.42 -7.78
C GLY A 7 -0.90 -23.59 -6.80
N LYS A 8 0.25 -24.19 -6.57
CA LYS A 8 0.42 -25.18 -5.49
C LYS A 8 0.31 -24.48 -4.15
N LEU A 9 -0.46 -25.08 -3.24
CA LEU A 9 -0.58 -24.64 -1.85
C LEU A 9 0.50 -25.34 -1.00
N PHE A 10 0.96 -24.62 0.00
CA PHE A 10 1.91 -25.10 1.01
C PHE A 10 1.36 -24.79 2.39
N ASP A 11 1.59 -25.67 3.35
CA ASP A 11 1.25 -25.44 4.76
C ASP A 11 2.26 -24.50 5.45
N GLU A 12 2.07 -24.27 6.74
CA GLU A 12 2.93 -23.45 7.58
C GLU A 12 4.38 -23.96 7.71
N ASN A 13 4.63 -25.24 7.34
CA ASN A 13 5.94 -25.86 7.30
C ASN A 13 6.54 -25.87 5.88
N LEU A 14 5.89 -25.19 4.92
CA LEU A 14 6.24 -25.16 3.50
C LEU A 14 6.14 -26.55 2.82
N SER A 15 5.30 -27.43 3.35
CA SER A 15 4.99 -28.72 2.73
C SER A 15 3.78 -28.59 1.79
N PRO A 16 3.78 -29.26 0.62
CA PRO A 16 2.67 -29.20 -0.31
C PRO A 16 1.35 -29.70 0.32
N VAL A 17 0.28 -28.94 0.16
CA VAL A 17 -1.07 -29.29 0.63
C VAL A 17 -1.94 -29.72 -0.54
N SER A 18 -2.69 -30.80 -0.34
CA SER A 18 -3.72 -31.27 -1.28
C SER A 18 -5.09 -31.10 -0.67
N GLY A 19 -6.02 -30.49 -1.41
CA GLY A 19 -7.38 -30.26 -0.97
C GLY A 19 -7.97 -28.91 -1.39
N ALA A 20 -9.16 -28.61 -0.87
CA ALA A 20 -9.77 -27.29 -1.09
C ALA A 20 -9.02 -26.22 -0.26
N PRO A 21 -8.71 -25.06 -0.84
CA PRO A 21 -8.00 -23.99 -0.15
C PRO A 21 -8.81 -23.42 1.01
N LEU A 22 -8.12 -22.92 2.05
CA LEU A 22 -8.74 -22.17 3.14
C LEU A 22 -9.48 -20.93 2.62
N THR A 23 -10.58 -20.57 3.25
CA THR A 23 -11.48 -19.57 2.71
C THR A 23 -11.91 -18.48 3.70
N GLY A 24 -11.35 -18.45 4.90
CA GLY A 24 -11.72 -17.52 5.97
C GLY A 24 -11.18 -16.10 5.75
N ALA A 25 -9.92 -16.00 5.34
CA ALA A 25 -9.28 -14.70 5.07
C ALA A 25 -8.12 -14.87 4.08
N VAL A 26 -7.60 -13.74 3.60
CA VAL A 26 -6.45 -13.69 2.70
C VAL A 26 -5.46 -12.66 3.22
N SER A 27 -4.18 -13.01 3.19
CA SER A 27 -3.09 -12.05 3.38
C SER A 27 -2.18 -12.03 2.16
N ALA A 28 -1.53 -10.92 1.96
CA ALA A 28 -0.42 -10.79 1.03
C ALA A 28 0.76 -10.12 1.73
N VAL A 29 1.95 -10.65 1.54
CA VAL A 29 3.21 -10.02 1.93
C VAL A 29 3.96 -9.71 0.65
N PHE A 30 4.36 -8.47 0.47
CA PHE A 30 4.93 -8.02 -0.80
C PHE A 30 6.01 -6.95 -0.59
N GLY A 31 6.93 -6.88 -1.53
CA GLY A 31 8.03 -5.92 -1.52
C GLY A 31 9.01 -6.15 -2.67
N ARG A 32 9.89 -5.18 -2.90
CA ARG A 32 10.91 -5.32 -3.96
C ARG A 32 11.97 -6.37 -3.62
N GLN A 33 12.20 -6.63 -2.36
CA GLN A 33 13.21 -7.56 -1.85
C GLN A 33 12.61 -8.52 -0.82
N LEU A 34 11.45 -9.11 -1.14
CA LEU A 34 10.81 -10.10 -0.28
C LEU A 34 11.73 -11.32 -0.12
N THR A 35 12.10 -11.61 1.12
CA THR A 35 13.00 -12.71 1.46
C THR A 35 12.25 -13.90 2.08
N ARG A 36 12.94 -15.04 2.15
CA ARG A 36 12.41 -16.20 2.90
C ARG A 36 12.22 -15.89 4.38
N SER A 37 13.04 -15.02 4.95
CA SER A 37 12.95 -14.61 6.35
C SER A 37 11.64 -13.87 6.62
N ASP A 38 11.21 -12.98 5.72
CA ASP A 38 9.96 -12.24 5.84
C ASP A 38 8.75 -13.18 5.79
N ILE A 39 8.79 -14.17 4.90
CA ILE A 39 7.74 -15.20 4.80
C ILE A 39 7.66 -16.01 6.10
N LEU A 40 8.80 -16.44 6.64
CA LEU A 40 8.84 -17.22 7.87
C LEU A 40 8.41 -16.39 9.09
N GLN A 41 8.78 -15.12 9.14
CA GLN A 41 8.30 -14.20 10.16
C GLN A 41 6.78 -14.09 10.11
N PHE A 42 6.20 -13.86 8.94
CA PHE A 42 4.75 -13.79 8.76
C PHE A 42 4.04 -15.06 9.23
N LEU A 43 4.55 -16.22 8.83
CA LEU A 43 3.99 -17.52 9.24
C LEU A 43 4.07 -17.75 10.76
N SER A 44 5.17 -17.32 11.41
CA SER A 44 5.31 -17.38 12.86
C SER A 44 4.27 -16.52 13.57
N GLU A 45 4.10 -15.28 13.13
CA GLU A 45 3.12 -14.36 13.70
C GLU A 45 1.67 -14.83 13.49
N ALA A 46 1.36 -15.39 12.32
CA ALA A 46 0.05 -15.98 12.04
C ALA A 46 -0.22 -17.18 12.98
N LYS A 47 0.79 -18.02 13.22
CA LYS A 47 0.71 -19.15 14.13
C LYS A 47 0.52 -18.73 15.60
N GLU A 48 1.20 -17.67 16.05
CA GLU A 48 1.02 -17.10 17.39
C GLU A 48 -0.41 -16.59 17.61
N LYS A 49 -1.05 -16.07 16.56
CA LYS A 49 -2.49 -15.72 16.56
C LYS A 49 -3.41 -16.94 16.41
N GLY A 50 -2.87 -18.13 16.31
CA GLY A 50 -3.62 -19.39 16.13
C GLY A 50 -4.36 -19.45 14.78
N LEU A 51 -3.88 -18.76 13.75
CA LEU A 51 -4.41 -18.84 12.40
C LEU A 51 -3.85 -20.09 11.68
N ARG A 52 -4.74 -20.95 11.18
CA ARG A 52 -4.34 -21.96 10.20
C ARG A 52 -4.05 -21.24 8.88
N THR A 53 -2.87 -21.50 8.32
CA THR A 53 -2.37 -20.76 7.17
C THR A 53 -1.90 -21.70 6.08
N GLU A 54 -2.31 -21.45 4.86
CA GLU A 54 -1.80 -22.07 3.64
C GLU A 54 -1.21 -20.97 2.75
N MET A 55 -0.10 -21.22 2.11
CA MET A 55 0.60 -20.26 1.27
C MET A 55 0.55 -20.69 -0.20
N LEU A 56 0.24 -19.75 -1.08
CA LEU A 56 0.49 -19.91 -2.51
C LEU A 56 1.97 -19.72 -2.82
N ARG A 57 2.47 -20.41 -3.85
CA ARG A 57 3.85 -20.23 -4.29
C ARG A 57 4.12 -18.74 -4.55
N PRO A 58 5.16 -18.15 -3.94
CA PRO A 58 5.53 -16.77 -4.19
C PRO A 58 5.82 -16.51 -5.66
N PHE A 59 5.51 -15.32 -6.13
CA PHE A 59 5.73 -14.88 -7.50
C PHE A 59 6.31 -13.45 -7.53
N THR A 60 6.87 -13.06 -8.66
CA THR A 60 7.38 -11.71 -8.88
C THR A 60 6.76 -11.16 -10.15
N GLU A 61 6.22 -9.96 -10.08
CA GLU A 61 5.64 -9.24 -11.21
C GLU A 61 6.02 -7.76 -11.13
N SER A 62 6.45 -7.17 -12.24
CA SER A 62 6.84 -5.75 -12.33
C SER A 62 7.87 -5.32 -11.27
N GLY A 63 8.78 -6.23 -10.88
CA GLY A 63 9.83 -5.96 -9.88
C GLY A 63 9.36 -6.00 -8.43
N VAL A 64 8.11 -6.43 -8.17
CA VAL A 64 7.58 -6.67 -6.83
C VAL A 64 7.38 -8.15 -6.62
N SER A 65 7.97 -8.71 -5.57
CA SER A 65 7.73 -10.08 -5.13
C SER A 65 6.56 -10.12 -4.16
N CYS A 66 5.72 -11.14 -4.28
CA CYS A 66 4.51 -11.31 -3.48
C CYS A 66 4.35 -12.75 -3.02
N ALA A 67 3.99 -12.95 -1.76
CA ALA A 67 3.51 -14.20 -1.21
C ALA A 67 2.08 -14.03 -0.72
N VAL A 68 1.17 -14.90 -1.14
CA VAL A 68 -0.25 -14.87 -0.78
C VAL A 68 -0.54 -16.00 0.18
N PHE A 69 -1.24 -15.69 1.27
CA PHE A 69 -1.61 -16.62 2.33
C PHE A 69 -3.12 -16.70 2.45
N LEU A 70 -3.62 -17.90 2.66
CA LEU A 70 -5.02 -18.21 2.92
C LEU A 70 -5.16 -18.64 4.37
N HIS A 71 -6.17 -18.15 5.06
CA HIS A 71 -6.43 -18.46 6.46
C HIS A 71 -7.82 -19.07 6.67
N ASP A 72 -7.97 -19.79 7.75
CA ASP A 72 -9.25 -20.39 8.17
C ASP A 72 -10.25 -19.32 8.64
N ARG A 73 -9.76 -18.19 9.18
CA ARG A 73 -10.59 -17.07 9.65
C ARG A 73 -9.90 -15.70 9.45
N PHE A 74 -10.68 -14.65 9.54
CA PHE A 74 -10.19 -13.27 9.61
C PHE A 74 -9.92 -12.87 11.07
N ASP A 75 -8.78 -12.20 11.30
CA ASP A 75 -8.43 -11.60 12.57
C ASP A 75 -8.01 -10.14 12.36
N ALA A 76 -8.84 -9.20 12.79
CA ALA A 76 -8.59 -7.77 12.60
C ALA A 76 -7.32 -7.28 13.33
N SER A 77 -6.94 -7.90 14.45
CA SER A 77 -5.75 -7.50 15.20
C SER A 77 -4.45 -7.86 14.47
N PHE A 78 -4.47 -8.95 13.70
CA PHE A 78 -3.31 -9.40 12.94
C PHE A 78 -2.83 -8.37 11.91
N SER A 79 -3.75 -7.67 11.26
CA SER A 79 -3.46 -6.66 10.25
C SER A 79 -2.67 -5.45 10.79
N HIS A 80 -2.84 -5.10 12.07
CA HIS A 80 -2.22 -3.92 12.69
C HIS A 80 -0.87 -4.17 13.34
N GLU A 81 -0.54 -5.44 13.60
CA GLU A 81 0.65 -5.82 14.36
C GLU A 81 1.84 -6.24 13.47
N LEU A 82 1.60 -6.46 12.19
CA LEU A 82 2.65 -6.88 11.25
C LEU A 82 3.69 -5.78 11.07
N LYS A 83 4.91 -6.04 11.54
CA LYS A 83 6.07 -5.15 11.37
C LYS A 83 7.25 -5.97 10.87
N PHE A 84 7.59 -5.80 9.62
CA PHE A 84 8.79 -6.40 9.06
C PHE A 84 10.04 -5.63 9.47
N ARG A 85 11.16 -6.34 9.58
CA ARG A 85 12.48 -5.71 9.86
C ARG A 85 12.91 -4.79 8.74
N ASP A 86 12.58 -5.14 7.51
CA ASP A 86 12.83 -4.34 6.33
C ASP A 86 11.59 -3.49 6.02
N SER A 87 11.76 -2.16 6.02
CA SER A 87 10.70 -1.20 5.68
C SER A 87 10.27 -1.23 4.21
N SER A 88 10.94 -2.04 3.37
CA SER A 88 10.55 -2.25 1.96
C SER A 88 9.55 -3.38 1.76
N VAL A 89 9.15 -4.06 2.85
CA VAL A 89 8.18 -5.15 2.85
C VAL A 89 6.91 -4.68 3.57
N ASP A 90 5.79 -4.84 2.89
CA ASP A 90 4.45 -4.53 3.41
C ASP A 90 3.59 -5.78 3.48
N ALA A 91 2.53 -5.73 4.28
CA ALA A 91 1.53 -6.78 4.37
C ALA A 91 0.11 -6.25 4.36
N LEU A 92 -0.77 -7.06 3.79
CA LEU A 92 -2.20 -6.87 3.74
C LEU A 92 -2.89 -8.09 4.37
N HIS A 93 -3.89 -7.87 5.22
CA HIS A 93 -4.79 -8.91 5.72
C HIS A 93 -6.25 -8.49 5.55
N VAL A 94 -7.03 -9.26 4.82
CA VAL A 94 -8.41 -8.95 4.48
C VAL A 94 -9.32 -10.16 4.64
N ALA A 95 -10.56 -9.92 5.03
CA ALA A 95 -11.55 -11.02 5.18
C ALA A 95 -11.81 -11.74 3.84
N ARG A 96 -11.68 -11.05 2.72
CA ARG A 96 -11.76 -11.63 1.37
C ARG A 96 -11.16 -10.68 0.33
N LEU A 97 -10.62 -11.23 -0.74
CA LEU A 97 -10.27 -10.42 -1.91
C LEU A 97 -11.54 -9.96 -2.63
N PRO A 98 -11.57 -8.70 -3.10
CA PRO A 98 -12.64 -8.25 -3.99
C PRO A 98 -12.59 -9.05 -5.30
N ASP A 99 -13.75 -9.31 -5.89
CA ASP A 99 -13.84 -9.91 -7.22
C ASP A 99 -13.77 -8.77 -8.27
N PRO A 100 -12.69 -8.66 -9.05
CA PRO A 100 -12.49 -7.56 -9.99
C PRO A 100 -13.49 -7.59 -11.17
N ARG A 101 -14.25 -8.69 -11.32
CA ARG A 101 -15.29 -8.83 -12.35
C ARG A 101 -16.65 -8.26 -11.89
N LYS A 102 -16.79 -7.93 -10.62
CA LYS A 102 -18.02 -7.36 -10.05
C LYS A 102 -17.92 -5.84 -9.97
N PRO A 103 -19.01 -5.12 -10.19
CA PRO A 103 -19.04 -3.68 -9.96
C PRO A 103 -18.63 -3.36 -8.53
N GLY A 104 -17.84 -2.33 -8.38
CA GLY A 104 -17.35 -1.86 -7.09
C GLY A 104 -16.96 -0.40 -7.14
N VAL A 105 -16.52 0.13 -6.01
CA VAL A 105 -15.94 1.46 -5.90
C VAL A 105 -14.44 1.29 -5.66
N ILE A 106 -13.63 1.99 -6.46
CA ILE A 106 -12.20 2.13 -6.25
C ILE A 106 -11.96 3.51 -5.67
N VAL A 107 -11.32 3.56 -4.51
CA VAL A 107 -10.88 4.81 -3.87
C VAL A 107 -9.37 4.81 -3.88
N MET A 108 -8.79 5.84 -4.49
CA MET A 108 -7.34 6.00 -4.62
C MET A 108 -6.97 7.42 -4.21
N ASP A 109 -5.78 7.56 -3.62
CA ASP A 109 -5.14 8.85 -3.47
C ASP A 109 -4.69 9.38 -4.84
N MET A 110 -4.60 10.69 -4.98
CA MET A 110 -4.23 11.30 -6.26
C MET A 110 -2.73 11.50 -6.36
N ASP A 111 -2.17 12.33 -5.48
CA ASP A 111 -0.78 12.75 -5.57
C ASP A 111 0.15 11.57 -5.29
N MET A 112 1.20 11.38 -6.09
CA MET A 112 2.15 10.26 -6.02
C MET A 112 1.52 8.85 -6.09
N THR A 113 0.22 8.77 -6.37
CA THR A 113 -0.54 7.50 -6.48
C THR A 113 -1.18 7.36 -7.87
N CYS A 114 -2.19 8.16 -8.21
CA CYS A 114 -2.78 8.19 -9.55
C CYS A 114 -1.92 8.99 -10.53
N VAL A 115 -1.30 10.05 -10.04
CA VAL A 115 -0.34 10.88 -10.77
C VAL A 115 1.05 10.75 -10.14
N ARG A 116 2.10 11.02 -10.94
CA ARG A 116 3.50 10.81 -10.52
C ARG A 116 4.13 12.06 -9.89
N CYS A 117 3.32 12.99 -9.44
CA CYS A 117 3.78 14.26 -8.87
C CYS A 117 2.89 14.70 -7.70
N GLU A 118 3.40 15.62 -6.89
CA GLU A 118 2.63 16.43 -5.96
C GLU A 118 2.07 17.63 -6.73
N CYS A 119 0.77 17.68 -6.99
CA CYS A 119 0.15 18.70 -7.84
C CYS A 119 0.41 20.12 -7.33
N ILE A 120 0.36 20.33 -6.00
CA ILE A 120 0.63 21.65 -5.42
C ILE A 120 2.08 22.11 -5.65
N ASP A 121 3.05 21.18 -5.64
CA ASP A 121 4.46 21.51 -5.89
C ASP A 121 4.70 21.87 -7.36
N GLU A 122 4.08 21.15 -8.29
CA GLU A 122 4.17 21.47 -9.71
C GLU A 122 3.52 22.83 -10.02
N MET A 123 2.33 23.09 -9.48
CA MET A 123 1.69 24.42 -9.58
C MET A 123 2.58 25.52 -8.99
N ALA A 124 3.22 25.27 -7.84
CA ALA A 124 4.10 26.24 -7.21
C ALA A 124 5.34 26.56 -8.06
N LYS A 125 5.95 25.54 -8.68
CA LYS A 125 7.07 25.74 -9.62
C LYS A 125 6.67 26.61 -10.79
N LEU A 126 5.53 26.34 -11.43
CA LEU A 126 5.01 27.10 -12.54
C LEU A 126 4.61 28.54 -12.15
N ALA A 127 4.10 28.73 -10.93
CA ALA A 127 3.77 30.04 -10.38
C ALA A 127 4.99 30.85 -9.91
N GLY A 128 6.21 30.27 -9.92
CA GLY A 128 7.43 30.89 -9.45
C GLY A 128 7.53 31.03 -7.93
N ILE A 129 6.82 30.19 -7.16
CA ILE A 129 6.79 30.16 -5.69
C ILE A 129 7.17 28.77 -5.12
N GLY A 130 7.86 27.96 -5.91
CA GLY A 130 8.18 26.59 -5.53
C GLY A 130 9.01 26.49 -4.26
N LYS A 131 9.94 27.43 -4.04
CA LYS A 131 10.77 27.45 -2.83
C LYS A 131 9.95 27.73 -1.58
N GLU A 132 9.10 28.73 -1.60
CA GLU A 132 8.26 29.13 -0.49
C GLU A 132 7.29 28.00 -0.08
N VAL A 133 6.68 27.32 -1.05
CA VAL A 133 5.80 26.19 -0.81
C VAL A 133 6.58 25.02 -0.21
N SER A 134 7.76 24.71 -0.76
CA SER A 134 8.64 23.65 -0.24
C SER A 134 9.08 23.92 1.21
N ASP A 135 9.44 25.16 1.54
CA ASP A 135 9.85 25.55 2.90
C ASP A 135 8.71 25.33 3.92
N VAL A 136 7.46 25.63 3.55
CA VAL A 136 6.27 25.38 4.39
C VAL A 136 6.01 23.87 4.53
N THR A 137 6.13 23.11 3.45
CA THR A 137 5.97 21.66 3.45
C THR A 137 7.01 21.01 4.38
N ALA A 138 8.27 21.40 4.27
CA ALA A 138 9.34 20.88 5.11
C ALA A 138 9.10 21.15 6.62
N GLN A 139 8.56 22.30 6.98
CA GLN A 139 8.19 22.61 8.38
C GLN A 139 7.10 21.65 8.89
N ALA A 140 6.09 21.37 8.08
CA ALA A 140 5.01 20.44 8.45
C ALA A 140 5.52 18.99 8.59
N MET A 141 6.32 18.52 7.63
CA MET A 141 6.90 17.17 7.66
C MET A 141 7.85 16.95 8.85
N ASN A 142 8.52 18.00 9.33
CA ASN A 142 9.34 17.97 10.54
C ASN A 142 8.53 18.15 11.82
N GLY A 143 7.21 18.09 11.80
CA GLY A 143 6.32 18.20 12.97
C GLY A 143 6.26 19.61 13.60
N LYS A 144 6.79 20.64 12.92
CA LYS A 144 6.80 22.02 13.42
C LYS A 144 5.50 22.78 13.16
N MET A 145 4.57 22.17 12.41
CA MET A 145 3.33 22.80 11.99
C MET A 145 2.25 21.75 11.74
N PRO A 146 1.00 21.94 12.23
CA PRO A 146 -0.13 21.11 11.88
C PRO A 146 -0.45 21.14 10.38
N PHE A 147 -1.00 20.04 9.85
CA PHE A 147 -1.36 19.94 8.43
C PHE A 147 -2.29 21.08 7.96
N GLN A 148 -3.34 21.39 8.73
CA GLN A 148 -4.30 22.44 8.38
C GLN A 148 -3.65 23.82 8.24
N GLU A 149 -2.67 24.13 9.09
CA GLU A 149 -1.93 25.39 9.02
C GLU A 149 -1.00 25.39 7.81
N SER A 150 -0.26 24.31 7.59
CA SER A 150 0.59 24.14 6.42
C SER A 150 -0.21 24.30 5.12
N PHE A 151 -1.36 23.63 5.01
CA PHE A 151 -2.23 23.72 3.86
C PHE A 151 -2.68 25.18 3.61
N ARG A 152 -3.19 25.88 4.62
CA ARG A 152 -3.61 27.26 4.50
C ARG A 152 -2.48 28.19 4.06
N ARG A 153 -1.28 28.01 4.63
CA ARG A 153 -0.10 28.83 4.24
C ARG A 153 0.30 28.58 2.81
N ARG A 154 0.35 27.32 2.36
CA ARG A 154 0.68 26.98 0.97
C ARG A 154 -0.33 27.57 -0.02
N ILE A 155 -1.62 27.44 0.24
CA ILE A 155 -2.67 28.03 -0.62
C ILE A 155 -2.59 29.57 -0.62
N ALA A 156 -2.31 30.22 0.51
CA ALA A 156 -2.19 31.67 0.56
C ALA A 156 -1.06 32.22 -0.31
N LEU A 157 0.00 31.46 -0.57
CA LEU A 157 1.11 31.83 -1.46
C LEU A 157 0.67 31.97 -2.93
N PHE A 158 -0.41 31.28 -3.33
CA PHE A 158 -0.97 31.39 -4.67
C PHE A 158 -1.83 32.62 -4.90
N LYS A 159 -2.11 33.43 -3.87
CA LYS A 159 -2.91 34.65 -4.01
C LYS A 159 -2.31 35.57 -5.06
N GLY A 160 -3.12 35.92 -6.06
CA GLY A 160 -2.73 36.81 -7.16
C GLY A 160 -1.94 36.11 -8.30
N LYS A 161 -1.73 34.79 -8.21
CA LYS A 161 -1.20 34.03 -9.34
C LYS A 161 -2.30 33.73 -10.37
N SER A 162 -1.92 33.54 -11.62
CA SER A 162 -2.86 33.19 -12.68
C SER A 162 -3.39 31.79 -12.56
N GLU A 163 -4.69 31.56 -12.75
CA GLU A 163 -5.32 30.25 -12.82
C GLU A 163 -4.81 29.35 -13.96
N LYS A 164 -4.23 29.96 -15.01
CA LYS A 164 -3.58 29.23 -16.12
C LYS A 164 -2.47 28.27 -15.69
N VAL A 165 -1.96 28.43 -14.46
CA VAL A 165 -1.02 27.47 -13.88
C VAL A 165 -1.68 26.09 -13.75
N MET A 166 -2.97 26.00 -13.47
CA MET A 166 -3.70 24.73 -13.34
C MET A 166 -3.82 24.03 -14.70
N ASP A 167 -4.15 24.76 -15.76
CA ASP A 167 -4.26 24.21 -17.13
C ASP A 167 -2.92 23.57 -17.57
N THR A 168 -1.81 24.24 -17.25
CA THR A 168 -0.46 23.75 -17.61
C THR A 168 -0.04 22.50 -16.82
N VAL A 169 -0.56 22.31 -15.60
CA VAL A 169 -0.29 21.09 -14.81
C VAL A 169 -1.09 19.91 -15.36
N GLU A 170 -2.32 20.14 -15.83
CA GLU A 170 -3.17 19.09 -16.40
C GLU A 170 -2.59 18.49 -17.69
N GLU A 171 -1.82 19.27 -18.45
CA GLU A 171 -1.18 18.84 -19.70
C GLU A 171 0.10 17.98 -19.50
N LYS A 172 0.61 17.84 -18.27
CA LYS A 172 1.85 17.07 -17.93
C LYS A 172 1.58 15.65 -17.43
#